data_89fb4cb964d58637da0b8e1393990c30
#
_entry.id   89fb4cb964d58637da0b8e1393990c30
#
_cell.length_a   1.000
_cell.length_b   1.000
_cell.length_c   1.000
_cell.angle_alpha   90.00
_cell.angle_beta   90.00
_cell.angle_gamma   90.00
#
_symmetry.space_group_name_H-M   'P 1'
#
loop_
_entity.id
_entity.type
_entity.pdbx_description
1 polymer ?
#
loop_
_entity_poly.entity_id
_entity_poly.type
_entity_poly.pdbx_seq_one_letter_code
_entity_poly.pdbx_strand_id
1 'polypeptide(L)'
;WNNRTHGELKWTTIETKNFNVHYHQGIREIALKGASIAEQVRPTLIKQMNLDTLPKLDIVLTSEDEILNGFALPANYTIIWVDQNDASLWSGDEKWLRTVLAHELQHLVYNNTVKGPWWLPEPMNYLAHRTPAWLVEGMAEYYTEKWRPWRFEMSHRGHVIRNTVSKIRDPHNDGFSKTLYLADRFGDSTITKILNFRN
;
A
#
# COMPACT_ATOMS: atom_id res chain seq x y z
N TRP A 1 -5.04 -10.29 15.38
CA TRP A 1 -6.26 -9.47 15.67
C TRP A 1 -6.63 -9.77 17.11
N ASN A 2 -6.50 -8.80 18.00
CA ASN A 2 -6.77 -9.02 19.42
C ASN A 2 -8.25 -8.85 19.80
N ASN A 3 -9.11 -8.55 18.87
CA ASN A 3 -10.57 -8.43 19.05
C ASN A 3 -10.99 -7.49 20.20
N ARG A 4 -10.12 -6.56 20.61
CA ARG A 4 -10.42 -5.57 21.65
C ARG A 4 -11.18 -4.41 21.02
N THR A 5 -12.25 -4.01 21.68
CA THR A 5 -12.95 -2.75 21.39
C THR A 5 -12.38 -1.67 22.28
N HIS A 6 -11.79 -0.66 21.68
CA HIS A 6 -11.18 0.48 22.36
C HIS A 6 -12.18 1.64 22.47
N GLY A 7 -13.23 1.45 23.27
CA GLY A 7 -14.29 2.46 23.47
C GLY A 7 -13.80 3.75 24.16
N GLU A 8 -12.62 3.71 24.77
CA GLU A 8 -11.97 4.85 25.40
C GLU A 8 -11.28 5.80 24.42
N LEU A 9 -11.09 5.38 23.17
CA LEU A 9 -10.42 6.19 22.17
C LEU A 9 -11.32 7.33 21.68
N LYS A 10 -10.75 8.51 21.66
CA LYS A 10 -11.39 9.73 21.12
C LYS A 10 -10.82 10.00 19.74
N TRP A 11 -11.60 9.69 18.74
CA TRP A 11 -11.21 9.83 17.34
C TRP A 11 -11.39 11.26 16.83
N THR A 12 -10.48 11.69 16.01
CA THR A 12 -10.45 13.00 15.34
C THR A 12 -10.04 12.79 13.88
N THR A 13 -10.44 13.71 13.01
CA THR A 13 -10.10 13.64 11.59
C THR A 13 -9.34 14.89 11.16
N ILE A 14 -8.24 14.69 10.44
CA ILE A 14 -7.55 15.73 9.67
C ILE A 14 -8.04 15.61 8.24
N GLU A 15 -8.67 16.64 7.72
CA GLU A 15 -9.08 16.71 6.33
C GLU A 15 -8.00 17.41 5.49
N THR A 16 -7.63 16.76 4.40
CA THR A 16 -6.77 17.35 3.37
C THR A 16 -7.52 17.41 2.05
N LYS A 17 -6.85 17.83 0.98
CA LYS A 17 -7.48 17.88 -0.35
C LYS A 17 -7.96 16.50 -0.81
N ASN A 18 -7.15 15.47 -0.59
CA ASN A 18 -7.38 14.15 -1.16
C ASN A 18 -7.58 13.05 -0.11
N PHE A 19 -7.46 13.36 1.19
CA PHE A 19 -7.55 12.37 2.26
C PHE A 19 -8.36 12.87 3.45
N ASN A 20 -9.04 11.95 4.13
CA ASN A 20 -9.46 12.09 5.52
C ASN A 20 -8.56 11.19 6.36
N VAL A 21 -7.82 11.77 7.29
CA VAL A 21 -6.91 11.01 8.15
C VAL A 21 -7.51 10.95 9.55
N HIS A 22 -8.01 9.78 9.91
CA HIS A 22 -8.63 9.49 11.19
C HIS A 22 -7.56 9.01 12.17
N TYR A 23 -7.54 9.57 13.36
CA TYR A 23 -6.58 9.22 14.39
C TYR A 23 -7.21 9.40 15.77
N HIS A 24 -6.67 8.73 16.78
CA HIS A 24 -7.08 8.93 18.16
C HIS A 24 -6.11 9.83 18.93
N GLN A 25 -6.48 10.22 20.16
CA GLN A 25 -5.63 11.03 21.02
C GLN A 25 -4.23 10.40 21.20
N GLY A 26 -3.21 11.22 21.36
CA GLY A 26 -1.81 10.80 21.56
C GLY A 26 -0.96 10.69 20.30
N ILE A 27 -1.56 10.52 19.10
CA ILE A 27 -0.80 10.34 17.86
C ILE A 27 -1.02 11.44 16.81
N ARG A 28 -1.43 12.65 17.26
CA ARG A 28 -1.74 13.76 16.34
C ARG A 28 -0.58 14.14 15.43
N GLU A 29 0.64 14.18 15.96
CA GLU A 29 1.82 14.56 15.17
C GLU A 29 2.13 13.51 14.08
N ILE A 30 1.98 12.23 14.42
CA ILE A 30 2.11 11.13 13.44
C ILE A 30 1.03 11.25 12.37
N ALA A 31 -0.21 11.62 12.76
CA ALA A 31 -1.30 11.81 11.81
C ALA A 31 -1.06 12.99 10.85
N LEU A 32 -0.50 14.10 11.32
CA LEU A 32 -0.11 15.23 10.47
C LEU A 32 0.98 14.84 9.47
N LYS A 33 1.99 14.10 9.94
CA LYS A 33 3.04 13.56 9.07
C LYS A 33 2.45 12.60 8.03
N GLY A 34 1.60 11.66 8.46
CA GLY A 34 0.92 10.72 7.58
C GLY A 34 0.09 11.41 6.50
N ALA A 35 -0.67 12.44 6.87
CA ALA A 35 -1.44 13.26 5.93
C ALA A 35 -0.54 13.94 4.87
N SER A 36 0.57 14.53 5.32
CA SER A 36 1.54 15.15 4.42
C SER A 36 2.18 14.14 3.47
N ILE A 37 2.58 12.98 3.99
CA ILE A 37 3.17 11.89 3.19
C ILE A 37 2.17 11.39 2.15
N ALA A 38 0.92 11.14 2.55
CA ALA A 38 -0.12 10.65 1.65
C ALA A 38 -0.34 11.61 0.46
N GLU A 39 -0.43 12.91 0.71
CA GLU A 39 -0.54 13.91 -0.35
C GLU A 39 0.68 13.93 -1.29
N GLN A 40 1.89 13.72 -0.76
CA GLN A 40 3.12 13.70 -1.55
C GLN A 40 3.23 12.45 -2.44
N VAL A 41 2.81 11.28 -1.97
CA VAL A 41 2.93 10.03 -2.72
C VAL A 41 1.82 9.83 -3.75
N ARG A 42 0.61 10.33 -3.48
CA ARG A 42 -0.57 10.15 -4.31
C ARG A 42 -0.37 10.45 -5.81
N PRO A 43 0.22 11.60 -6.22
CA PRO A 43 0.39 11.91 -7.63
C PRO A 43 1.23 10.87 -8.38
N THR A 44 2.25 10.33 -7.70
CA THR A 44 3.10 9.29 -8.28
C THR A 44 2.36 7.98 -8.46
N LEU A 45 1.57 7.56 -7.47
CA LEU A 45 0.78 6.32 -7.52
C LEU A 45 -0.27 6.38 -8.64
N ILE A 46 -0.98 7.50 -8.78
CA ILE A 46 -1.94 7.75 -9.86
C ILE A 46 -1.25 7.62 -11.22
N LYS A 47 -0.11 8.29 -11.38
CA LYS A 47 0.67 8.25 -12.63
C LYS A 47 1.18 6.84 -12.95
N GLN A 48 1.66 6.09 -11.96
CA GLN A 48 2.15 4.72 -12.13
C GLN A 48 1.06 3.77 -12.64
N MET A 49 -0.16 3.97 -12.18
CA MET A 49 -1.31 3.13 -12.55
C MET A 49 -2.12 3.70 -13.73
N ASN A 50 -1.67 4.82 -14.29
CA ASN A 50 -2.35 5.51 -15.40
C ASN A 50 -3.84 5.77 -15.11
N LEU A 51 -4.13 6.24 -13.90
CA LEU A 51 -5.48 6.66 -13.52
C LEU A 51 -5.70 8.14 -13.84
N ASP A 52 -6.88 8.46 -14.36
CA ASP A 52 -7.29 9.84 -14.59
C ASP A 52 -7.74 10.51 -13.30
N THR A 53 -8.46 9.78 -12.48
CA THR A 53 -9.04 10.27 -11.23
C THR A 53 -8.94 9.22 -10.12
N LEU A 54 -8.87 9.70 -8.89
CA LEU A 54 -8.94 8.88 -7.69
C LEU A 54 -9.80 9.62 -6.67
N PRO A 55 -10.80 8.99 -6.06
CA PRO A 55 -11.64 9.62 -5.04
C PRO A 55 -10.82 10.08 -3.83
N LYS A 56 -11.44 10.83 -2.95
CA LYS A 56 -10.89 11.11 -1.62
C LYS A 56 -10.84 9.80 -0.84
N LEU A 57 -9.70 9.50 -0.23
CA LEU A 57 -9.45 8.24 0.46
C LEU A 57 -9.40 8.47 1.96
N ASP A 58 -9.71 7.43 2.73
CA ASP A 58 -9.65 7.46 4.18
C ASP A 58 -8.43 6.69 4.69
N ILE A 59 -7.71 7.27 5.63
CA ILE A 59 -6.57 6.68 6.33
C ILE A 59 -6.89 6.65 7.81
N VAL A 60 -6.87 5.47 8.42
CA VAL A 60 -7.03 5.29 9.86
C VAL A 60 -5.67 5.00 10.47
N LEU A 61 -5.23 5.83 11.39
CA LEU A 61 -4.00 5.63 12.15
C LEU A 61 -4.33 5.25 13.58
N THR A 62 -3.73 4.17 14.06
CA THR A 62 -3.92 3.70 15.44
C THR A 62 -2.62 3.16 16.01
N SER A 63 -2.43 3.27 17.33
CA SER A 63 -1.24 2.78 18.04
C SER A 63 -1.58 1.74 19.11
N GLU A 64 -2.79 1.18 19.09
CA GLU A 64 -3.29 0.41 20.23
C GLU A 64 -2.84 -1.07 20.27
N ASP A 65 -2.32 -1.58 19.19
CA ASP A 65 -2.01 -3.01 19.09
C ASP A 65 -0.51 -3.35 19.14
N GLU A 66 0.35 -2.37 19.40
CA GLU A 66 1.83 -2.55 19.41
C GLU A 66 2.37 -3.27 18.17
N ILE A 67 1.67 -3.12 17.05
CA ILE A 67 1.99 -3.73 15.76
C ILE A 67 2.39 -2.61 14.81
N LEU A 68 3.48 -2.82 14.08
CA LEU A 68 3.84 -1.96 12.95
C LEU A 68 3.38 -2.64 11.66
N ASN A 69 2.23 -2.25 11.13
CA ASN A 69 1.67 -2.84 9.92
C ASN A 69 0.71 -1.89 9.21
N GLY A 70 0.32 -2.24 8.00
CA GLY A 70 -0.74 -1.60 7.22
C GLY A 70 -1.72 -2.64 6.68
N PHE A 71 -2.91 -2.20 6.35
CA PHE A 71 -3.91 -3.01 5.69
C PHE A 71 -4.88 -2.16 4.88
N ALA A 72 -4.91 -2.35 3.58
CA ALA A 72 -5.83 -1.66 2.68
C ALA A 72 -7.12 -2.46 2.48
N LEU A 73 -8.24 -1.77 2.48
CA LEU A 73 -9.56 -2.35 2.26
C LEU A 73 -10.19 -1.83 0.96
N PRO A 74 -10.95 -2.66 0.24
CA PRO A 74 -11.54 -2.28 -1.04
C PRO A 74 -12.53 -1.11 -0.97
N ALA A 75 -12.93 -0.71 0.23
CA ALA A 75 -13.84 0.39 0.50
C ALA A 75 -13.15 1.77 0.55
N ASN A 76 -12.03 1.94 -0.16
CA ASN A 76 -11.27 3.19 -0.26
C ASN A 76 -10.67 3.69 1.06
N TYR A 77 -10.39 2.80 2.00
CA TYR A 77 -9.68 3.16 3.21
C TYR A 77 -8.56 2.17 3.55
N THR A 78 -7.58 2.66 4.29
CA THR A 78 -6.49 1.87 4.85
C THR A 78 -6.36 2.10 6.34
N ILE A 79 -5.93 1.06 7.05
CA ILE A 79 -5.59 1.15 8.47
C ILE A 79 -4.08 0.96 8.58
N ILE A 80 -3.43 1.87 9.32
CA ILE A 80 -2.01 1.79 9.62
C ILE A 80 -1.85 1.74 11.14
N TRP A 81 -1.23 0.69 11.63
CA TRP A 81 -0.81 0.56 13.02
C TRP A 81 0.56 1.21 13.17
N VAL A 82 0.62 2.25 14.00
CA VAL A 82 1.82 3.04 14.26
C VAL A 82 2.29 2.84 15.70
N ASP A 83 3.59 2.97 15.94
CA ASP A 83 4.12 3.01 17.30
C ASP A 83 4.05 4.44 17.85
N GLN A 84 3.58 4.60 19.08
CA GLN A 84 3.58 5.88 19.78
C GLN A 84 4.99 6.41 20.06
N ASN A 85 5.93 5.52 20.26
CA ASN A 85 7.33 5.84 20.56
C ASN A 85 8.16 6.24 19.35
N ASP A 86 7.46 6.57 18.25
CA ASP A 86 8.08 7.07 17.05
C ASP A 86 8.95 6.03 16.31
N ALA A 87 8.30 5.22 15.49
CA ALA A 87 8.99 4.33 14.56
C ALA A 87 10.03 5.07 13.67
N SER A 88 9.96 6.40 13.61
CA SER A 88 10.97 7.23 12.96
C SER A 88 12.32 7.16 13.65
N LEU A 89 12.36 6.97 14.99
CA LEU A 89 13.61 6.78 15.73
C LEU A 89 14.36 5.51 15.32
N TRP A 90 13.60 4.45 14.98
CA TRP A 90 14.17 3.17 14.55
C TRP A 90 14.48 3.10 13.06
N SER A 91 13.70 3.77 12.24
CA SER A 91 13.82 3.70 10.78
C SER A 91 14.50 4.92 10.16
N GLY A 92 14.77 5.96 10.97
CA GLY A 92 15.28 7.24 10.49
C GLY A 92 14.42 7.91 9.42
N ASP A 93 14.08 9.17 9.58
CA ASP A 93 13.47 10.01 8.56
C ASP A 93 12.08 9.59 8.04
N GLU A 94 11.19 9.13 8.90
CA GLU A 94 9.81 8.78 8.48
C GLU A 94 9.76 7.70 7.37
N LYS A 95 10.86 7.03 7.09
CA LYS A 95 10.98 6.07 5.98
C LYS A 95 9.98 4.93 6.10
N TRP A 96 9.77 4.45 7.32
CA TRP A 96 8.80 3.38 7.54
C TRP A 96 7.38 3.83 7.23
N LEU A 97 6.94 4.96 7.83
CA LEU A 97 5.57 5.48 7.62
C LEU A 97 5.32 5.82 6.15
N ARG A 98 6.30 6.41 5.48
CA ARG A 98 6.22 6.69 4.04
C ARG A 98 6.12 5.41 3.22
N THR A 99 6.89 4.40 3.57
CA THR A 99 6.90 3.12 2.86
C THR A 99 5.57 2.40 3.01
N VAL A 100 5.05 2.26 4.23
CA VAL A 100 3.79 1.56 4.47
C VAL A 100 2.61 2.34 3.87
N LEU A 101 2.56 3.66 4.01
CA LEU A 101 1.53 4.47 3.37
C LEU A 101 1.56 4.34 1.85
N ALA A 102 2.74 4.39 1.22
CA ALA A 102 2.85 4.22 -0.22
C ALA A 102 2.39 2.82 -0.66
N HIS A 103 2.72 1.78 0.10
CA HIS A 103 2.31 0.41 -0.15
C HIS A 103 0.78 0.25 -0.06
N GLU A 104 0.20 0.65 1.06
CA GLU A 104 -1.25 0.52 1.27
C GLU A 104 -2.07 1.41 0.33
N LEU A 105 -1.61 2.62 0.06
CA LEU A 105 -2.24 3.49 -0.93
C LEU A 105 -2.14 2.91 -2.35
N GLN A 106 -1.08 2.16 -2.67
CA GLN A 106 -0.98 1.45 -3.95
C GLN A 106 -2.08 0.40 -4.10
N HIS A 107 -2.43 -0.32 -3.03
CA HIS A 107 -3.57 -1.22 -3.03
C HIS A 107 -4.90 -0.49 -3.30
N LEU A 108 -5.10 0.69 -2.68
CA LEU A 108 -6.31 1.48 -2.93
C LEU A 108 -6.37 2.00 -4.38
N VAL A 109 -5.23 2.42 -4.93
CA VAL A 109 -5.12 2.82 -6.33
C VAL A 109 -5.41 1.63 -7.26
N TYR A 110 -4.85 0.45 -6.95
CA TYR A 110 -5.15 -0.78 -7.67
C TYR A 110 -6.65 -1.10 -7.65
N ASN A 111 -7.30 -1.04 -6.49
CA ASN A 111 -8.73 -1.31 -6.36
C ASN A 111 -9.60 -0.35 -7.20
N ASN A 112 -9.13 0.89 -7.38
CA ASN A 112 -9.79 1.87 -8.24
C ASN A 112 -9.43 1.73 -9.74
N THR A 113 -8.34 1.04 -10.06
CA THR A 113 -7.95 0.72 -11.45
C THR A 113 -8.76 -0.45 -11.99
N VAL A 114 -9.03 -1.41 -11.13
CA VAL A 114 -9.70 -2.66 -11.49
C VAL A 114 -11.20 -2.41 -11.61
N LYS A 115 -11.71 -2.41 -12.83
CA LYS A 115 -13.15 -2.27 -13.11
C LYS A 115 -13.79 -3.65 -13.18
N GLY A 116 -14.76 -3.89 -12.32
CA GLY A 116 -15.60 -5.08 -12.38
C GLY A 116 -16.73 -4.96 -13.41
N PRO A 117 -17.56 -6.00 -13.53
CA PRO A 117 -18.75 -5.94 -14.34
C PRO A 117 -19.65 -4.75 -13.94
N TRP A 118 -20.23 -4.07 -14.90
CA TRP A 118 -21.06 -2.87 -14.68
C TRP A 118 -22.25 -3.06 -13.70
N TRP A 119 -22.69 -4.29 -13.52
CA TRP A 119 -23.79 -4.67 -12.61
C TRP A 119 -23.33 -4.91 -11.16
N LEU A 120 -22.02 -4.91 -10.90
CA LEU A 120 -21.46 -5.14 -9.57
C LEU A 120 -21.14 -3.79 -8.91
N PRO A 121 -21.59 -3.53 -7.66
CA PRO A 121 -21.22 -2.33 -6.94
C PRO A 121 -19.68 -2.18 -6.86
N GLU A 122 -19.17 -0.97 -7.06
CA GLU A 122 -17.73 -0.69 -7.10
C GLU A 122 -16.93 -1.31 -5.95
N PRO A 123 -17.38 -1.27 -4.68
CA PRO A 123 -16.63 -1.89 -3.59
C PRO A 123 -16.47 -3.41 -3.70
N MET A 124 -17.29 -4.04 -4.54
CA MET A 124 -17.23 -5.49 -4.75
C MET A 124 -16.47 -5.88 -6.03
N ASN A 125 -16.04 -4.90 -6.81
CA ASN A 125 -15.32 -5.17 -8.05
C ASN A 125 -14.07 -6.02 -7.83
N TYR A 126 -13.36 -5.80 -6.73
CA TYR A 126 -12.17 -6.57 -6.38
C TYR A 126 -12.49 -8.07 -6.18
N LEU A 127 -13.69 -8.44 -5.71
CA LEU A 127 -14.11 -9.84 -5.54
C LEU A 127 -14.31 -10.54 -6.88
N ALA A 128 -14.70 -9.79 -7.92
CA ALA A 128 -14.83 -10.31 -9.27
C ALA A 128 -13.48 -10.47 -9.98
N HIS A 129 -12.46 -9.74 -9.54
CA HIS A 129 -11.12 -9.82 -10.09
C HIS A 129 -10.30 -10.87 -9.36
N ARG A 130 -10.04 -11.97 -10.05
CA ARG A 130 -9.14 -13.04 -9.57
C ARG A 130 -7.68 -12.69 -9.88
N THR A 131 -7.25 -11.46 -9.54
CA THR A 131 -5.84 -11.11 -9.65
C THR A 131 -5.06 -11.93 -8.63
N PRO A 132 -3.99 -12.62 -9.05
CA PRO A 132 -3.20 -13.41 -8.12
C PRO A 132 -2.57 -12.53 -7.03
N ALA A 133 -2.53 -13.02 -5.79
CA ALA A 133 -1.95 -12.27 -4.66
C ALA A 133 -0.52 -11.79 -4.94
N TRP A 134 0.30 -12.60 -5.60
CA TRP A 134 1.66 -12.21 -5.97
C TRP A 134 1.71 -10.97 -6.89
N LEU A 135 0.69 -10.74 -7.72
CA LEU A 135 0.65 -9.56 -8.59
C LEU A 135 0.19 -8.33 -7.82
N VAL A 136 -0.79 -8.48 -6.95
CA VAL A 136 -1.29 -7.38 -6.10
C VAL A 136 -0.21 -6.90 -5.15
N GLU A 137 0.40 -7.81 -4.39
CA GLU A 137 1.50 -7.50 -3.48
C GLU A 137 2.77 -7.07 -4.22
N GLY A 138 3.08 -7.76 -5.31
CA GLY A 138 4.25 -7.45 -6.12
C GLY A 138 4.24 -6.07 -6.74
N MET A 139 3.07 -5.57 -7.15
CA MET A 139 2.93 -4.18 -7.60
C MET A 139 3.17 -3.20 -6.45
N ALA A 140 2.53 -3.45 -5.31
CA ALA A 140 2.66 -2.59 -4.15
C ALA A 140 4.13 -2.50 -3.71
N GLU A 141 4.84 -3.62 -3.65
CA GLU A 141 6.26 -3.64 -3.31
C GLU A 141 7.14 -3.00 -4.38
N TYR A 142 6.93 -3.33 -5.66
CA TYR A 142 7.73 -2.79 -6.76
C TYR A 142 7.63 -1.26 -6.85
N TYR A 143 6.42 -0.72 -6.79
CA TYR A 143 6.22 0.72 -6.86
C TYR A 143 6.67 1.44 -5.59
N THR A 144 6.64 0.77 -4.44
CA THR A 144 7.10 1.31 -3.16
C THR A 144 8.62 1.35 -3.03
N GLU A 145 9.36 0.47 -3.72
CA GLU A 145 10.83 0.50 -3.75
C GLU A 145 11.39 1.87 -4.12
N LYS A 146 10.63 2.68 -4.85
CA LYS A 146 10.97 4.07 -5.17
C LYS A 146 11.25 4.93 -3.93
N TRP A 147 10.53 4.70 -2.83
CA TRP A 147 10.70 5.45 -1.56
C TRP A 147 11.59 4.74 -0.54
N ARG A 148 11.81 3.46 -0.73
CA ARG A 148 12.72 2.66 0.08
C ARG A 148 13.54 1.72 -0.81
N PRO A 149 14.47 2.27 -1.61
CA PRO A 149 15.33 1.46 -2.46
C PRO A 149 16.02 0.36 -1.66
N TRP A 150 16.15 -0.83 -2.27
CA TRP A 150 16.91 -1.97 -1.74
C TRP A 150 16.17 -2.83 -0.70
N ARG A 151 14.92 -2.53 -0.38
CA ARG A 151 14.15 -3.34 0.59
C ARG A 151 13.99 -4.79 0.10
N PHE A 152 13.35 -4.97 -1.05
CA PHE A 152 13.14 -6.29 -1.66
C PHE A 152 14.23 -6.65 -2.67
N GLU A 153 14.84 -5.69 -3.32
CA GLU A 153 15.92 -5.93 -4.26
C GLU A 153 17.10 -6.67 -3.62
N MET A 154 17.50 -6.33 -2.40
CA MET A 154 18.54 -7.06 -1.68
C MET A 154 18.15 -8.51 -1.40
N SER A 155 16.91 -8.75 -0.99
CA SER A 155 16.38 -10.10 -0.78
C SER A 155 16.37 -10.89 -2.09
N HIS A 156 15.86 -10.28 -3.16
CA HIS A 156 15.83 -10.87 -4.50
C HIS A 156 17.22 -11.24 -5.01
N ARG A 157 18.18 -10.33 -4.95
CA ARG A 157 19.58 -10.60 -5.31
C ARG A 157 20.15 -11.78 -4.53
N GLY A 158 19.88 -11.86 -3.23
CA GLY A 158 20.28 -12.99 -2.40
C GLY A 158 19.69 -14.32 -2.89
N HIS A 159 18.43 -14.33 -3.33
CA HIS A 159 17.80 -15.52 -3.90
C HIS A 159 18.39 -15.89 -5.27
N VAL A 160 18.69 -14.90 -6.13
CA VAL A 160 19.33 -15.12 -7.42
C VAL A 160 20.72 -15.75 -7.24
N ILE A 161 21.56 -15.15 -6.38
CA ILE A 161 22.91 -15.65 -6.11
C ILE A 161 22.90 -17.09 -5.60
N ARG A 162 21.94 -17.44 -4.73
CA ARG A 162 21.79 -18.78 -4.16
C ARG A 162 21.00 -19.75 -5.04
N ASN A 163 20.52 -19.31 -6.21
CA ASN A 163 19.65 -20.09 -7.09
C ASN A 163 18.40 -20.62 -6.36
N THR A 164 17.77 -19.79 -5.55
CA THR A 164 16.60 -20.14 -4.74
C THR A 164 15.35 -19.33 -5.05
N VAL A 165 15.31 -18.60 -6.16
CA VAL A 165 14.15 -17.79 -6.56
C VAL A 165 12.87 -18.62 -6.64
N SER A 166 12.95 -19.84 -7.18
CA SER A 166 11.81 -20.75 -7.29
C SER A 166 11.27 -21.27 -5.94
N LYS A 167 12.01 -21.01 -4.84
CA LYS A 167 11.62 -21.41 -3.48
C LYS A 167 10.91 -20.31 -2.71
N ILE A 168 10.84 -19.09 -3.27
CA ILE A 168 10.13 -17.97 -2.63
C ILE A 168 8.63 -18.32 -2.60
N ARG A 169 8.00 -18.19 -1.43
CA ARG A 169 6.57 -18.49 -1.23
C ARG A 169 5.79 -17.31 -0.68
N ASP A 170 6.48 -16.38 -0.05
CA ASP A 170 5.86 -15.15 0.44
C ASP A 170 5.37 -14.29 -0.73
N PRO A 171 4.09 -13.91 -0.79
CA PRO A 171 3.51 -13.14 -1.90
C PRO A 171 4.22 -11.81 -2.16
N HIS A 172 4.77 -11.16 -1.15
CA HIS A 172 5.50 -9.90 -1.28
C HIS A 172 6.83 -10.11 -2.02
N ASN A 173 7.67 -11.02 -1.55
CA ASN A 173 8.97 -11.32 -2.19
C ASN A 173 8.82 -11.98 -3.56
N ASP A 174 7.92 -12.96 -3.69
CA ASP A 174 7.62 -13.63 -4.96
C ASP A 174 7.02 -12.64 -5.95
N GLY A 175 6.09 -11.83 -5.48
CA GLY A 175 5.45 -10.80 -6.28
C GLY A 175 6.43 -9.73 -6.75
N PHE A 176 7.28 -9.21 -5.84
CA PHE A 176 8.32 -8.26 -6.21
C PHE A 176 9.25 -8.83 -7.31
N SER A 177 9.72 -10.06 -7.12
CA SER A 177 10.63 -10.72 -8.08
C SER A 177 10.00 -10.86 -9.46
N LYS A 178 8.73 -11.27 -9.53
CA LYS A 178 7.99 -11.43 -10.79
C LYS A 178 7.69 -10.07 -11.43
N THR A 179 7.28 -9.09 -10.64
CA THR A 179 6.96 -7.74 -11.12
C THR A 179 8.21 -7.04 -11.64
N LEU A 180 9.33 -7.16 -10.93
CA LEU A 180 10.63 -6.66 -11.37
C LEU A 180 11.04 -7.30 -12.72
N TYR A 181 10.90 -8.61 -12.85
CA TYR A 181 11.18 -9.30 -14.10
C TYR A 181 10.31 -8.80 -15.26
N LEU A 182 9.01 -8.62 -15.01
CA LEU A 182 8.08 -8.11 -16.04
C LEU A 182 8.43 -6.68 -16.45
N ALA A 183 8.73 -5.81 -15.49
CA ALA A 183 9.11 -4.43 -15.75
C ALA A 183 10.45 -4.33 -16.50
N ASP A 184 11.45 -5.10 -16.09
CA ASP A 184 12.77 -5.15 -16.73
C ASP A 184 12.69 -5.67 -18.16
N ARG A 185 11.93 -6.73 -18.39
CA ARG A 185 11.82 -7.41 -19.68
C ARG A 185 10.94 -6.69 -20.68
N PHE A 186 9.84 -6.06 -20.23
CA PHE A 186 8.77 -5.55 -21.08
C PHE A 186 8.42 -4.08 -20.82
N GLY A 187 9.11 -3.43 -19.88
CA GLY A 187 8.90 -2.06 -19.46
C GLY A 187 7.85 -1.89 -18.35
N ASP A 188 7.98 -0.81 -17.59
CA ASP A 188 7.13 -0.49 -16.40
C ASP A 188 5.63 -0.48 -16.70
N SER A 189 5.23 -0.07 -17.90
CA SER A 189 3.83 -0.03 -18.31
C SER A 189 3.19 -1.42 -18.48
N THR A 190 3.97 -2.49 -18.42
CA THR A 190 3.47 -3.86 -18.61
C THR A 190 2.47 -4.26 -17.54
N ILE A 191 2.69 -3.83 -16.31
CA ILE A 191 1.81 -4.15 -15.18
C ILE A 191 0.42 -3.56 -15.42
N THR A 192 0.34 -2.27 -15.76
CA THR A 192 -0.94 -1.62 -16.07
C THR A 192 -1.61 -2.20 -17.31
N LYS A 193 -0.83 -2.60 -18.31
CA LYS A 193 -1.36 -3.32 -19.49
C LYS A 193 -1.96 -4.67 -19.13
N ILE A 194 -1.31 -5.45 -18.26
CA ILE A 194 -1.83 -6.75 -17.80
C ILE A 194 -3.17 -6.56 -17.08
N LEU A 195 -3.28 -5.54 -16.23
CA LEU A 195 -4.51 -5.24 -15.50
C LEU A 195 -5.64 -4.82 -16.44
N ASN A 196 -5.33 -4.01 -17.45
CA ASN A 196 -6.30 -3.52 -18.44
C ASN A 196 -6.65 -4.55 -19.53
N PHE A 197 -5.85 -5.61 -19.69
CA PHE A 197 -6.08 -6.63 -20.73
C PHE A 197 -7.32 -7.52 -20.46
N ARG A 198 -7.91 -7.40 -19.30
CA ARG A 198 -9.12 -8.17 -18.91
C ARG A 198 -10.45 -7.46 -19.22
N ASN A 199 -10.41 -6.30 -19.83
CA ASN A 199 -11.61 -5.52 -20.19
C ASN A 199 -12.04 -5.77 -21.63
#